data_2b7716a6a6051ae25112e5ca6830e720
#
_entry.id   2b7716a6a6051ae25112e5ca6830e720
#
_cell.length_a   1.000
_cell.length_b   1.000
_cell.length_c   1.000
_cell.angle_alpha   90.00
_cell.angle_beta   90.00
_cell.angle_gamma   90.00
#
_symmetry.space_group_name_H-M   'P 1'
#
loop_
_entity.id
_entity.type
_entity.pdbx_description
1 polymer ?
#
loop_
_entity_poly.entity_id
_entity_poly.type
_entity_poly.pdbx_seq_one_letter_code
_entity_poly.pdbx_strand_id
1 'polypeptide(L)'
;MTYVRHKFRYISIVIIALWFGDNAQAESAVASAHPAATLAGKEILEAGGNAFDAAIAVAAALAVVEPYSSGIGGGGFFLLHNQKEGVNLFVDAREEAPGKATAGMYLDSSGDFVRDRSLNGPLAAAIPGLPAGLVYLSENFANLTLQENLMPAIRLAREGFLTGDRYEKMAGYRAPALRLHKDAAKIFLDQGNVPKAGFRVIQKDLAETLQAIAVSNGESFYRGDLARKMVDSVVSDGGIWRIEDLENYEVKIRQPLVSSYHDVKIISSPPPSSGGIALIEALNILERYDLKKYERDTYIHLVVEAMRRAYRDRADYLGDPDFVKVPVKELSSQTHADLLASSISDTEATPSSSLPQIGSRPKGTDTTHFSIVDRLGNRVSATLSINIPFGAAITAEGTGVLLNNEMDDFSAKPFTPNTYGLVGADANAIAPRKRPLSSMTPTFLEGTDRIAIMGTPGGSRIISMVLISALDFINGAEPIEMVSSKRFHHQYLPDQIYFEKDGLTSSEQESLSKKGHKLKESGRNYGNMQVIVIDKADGSVDAASDPRGEGSSVVW
;
A
#
# COMPACT_ATOMS: atom_id res chain seq x y z
N MET A 1 -7.24 97.36 -23.80
CA MET A 1 -8.12 96.26 -23.47
C MET A 1 -7.51 94.98 -24.02
N THR A 2 -6.84 94.22 -23.17
CA THR A 2 -6.12 92.98 -23.59
C THR A 2 -6.61 91.85 -22.74
N TYR A 3 -7.31 90.90 -23.36
CA TYR A 3 -7.86 89.72 -22.73
C TYR A 3 -6.76 88.67 -22.57
N VAL A 4 -6.48 88.24 -21.32
CA VAL A 4 -5.57 87.15 -21.00
C VAL A 4 -6.44 85.90 -20.81
N ARG A 5 -6.29 84.88 -21.66
CA ARG A 5 -6.92 83.56 -21.55
C ARG A 5 -6.06 82.65 -20.68
N HIS A 6 -6.53 82.24 -19.51
CA HIS A 6 -5.97 81.19 -18.70
C HIS A 6 -6.37 79.81 -19.26
N LYS A 7 -5.37 78.97 -19.63
CA LYS A 7 -5.56 77.56 -19.95
C LYS A 7 -5.41 76.74 -18.66
N PHE A 8 -6.48 76.13 -18.19
CA PHE A 8 -6.42 75.07 -17.19
C PHE A 8 -6.00 73.76 -17.86
N ARG A 9 -4.87 73.19 -17.38
CA ARG A 9 -4.42 71.83 -17.72
C ARG A 9 -5.00 70.90 -16.68
N TYR A 10 -5.90 70.01 -17.06
CA TYR A 10 -6.35 68.86 -16.26
C TYR A 10 -5.25 67.80 -16.28
N ILE A 11 -4.64 67.49 -15.13
CA ILE A 11 -3.75 66.35 -14.96
C ILE A 11 -4.67 65.19 -14.55
N SER A 12 -4.89 64.25 -15.48
CA SER A 12 -5.55 62.99 -15.18
C SER A 12 -4.56 62.07 -14.47
N ILE A 13 -4.75 61.87 -13.18
CA ILE A 13 -4.01 60.86 -12.40
C ILE A 13 -4.68 59.51 -12.72
N VAL A 14 -3.99 58.67 -13.51
CA VAL A 14 -4.37 57.26 -13.70
C VAL A 14 -3.88 56.49 -12.48
N ILE A 15 -4.78 56.12 -11.58
CA ILE A 15 -4.50 55.20 -10.49
C ILE A 15 -4.49 53.80 -11.11
N ILE A 16 -3.29 53.22 -11.32
CA ILE A 16 -3.11 51.81 -11.62
C ILE A 16 -3.29 51.08 -10.30
N ALA A 17 -4.48 50.51 -10.09
CA ALA A 17 -4.71 49.55 -9.02
C ALA A 17 -3.93 48.27 -9.39
N LEU A 18 -2.77 48.09 -8.78
CA LEU A 18 -2.08 46.79 -8.77
C LEU A 18 -2.96 45.86 -7.95
N TRP A 19 -3.72 45.01 -8.62
CA TRP A 19 -4.30 43.83 -8.02
C TRP A 19 -3.12 42.90 -7.67
N PHE A 20 -2.70 42.92 -6.41
CA PHE A 20 -2.01 41.78 -5.82
C PHE A 20 -3.09 40.69 -5.69
N GLY A 21 -3.25 39.87 -6.70
CA GLY A 21 -3.88 38.58 -6.50
C GLY A 21 -3.05 37.85 -5.45
N ASP A 22 -3.63 37.53 -4.31
CA ASP A 22 -3.08 36.52 -3.43
C ASP A 22 -2.90 35.26 -4.32
N ASN A 23 -1.69 35.03 -4.79
CA ASN A 23 -1.30 33.74 -5.30
C ASN A 23 -1.38 32.82 -4.08
N ALA A 24 -2.49 32.12 -3.90
CA ALA A 24 -2.54 31.00 -2.99
C ALA A 24 -1.36 30.10 -3.34
N GLN A 25 -0.38 30.08 -2.47
CA GLN A 25 0.83 29.29 -2.70
C GLN A 25 0.38 27.84 -2.56
N ALA A 26 0.54 27.05 -3.63
CA ALA A 26 0.17 25.64 -3.60
C ALA A 26 0.84 24.95 -2.41
N GLU A 27 0.07 24.19 -1.67
CA GLU A 27 0.51 23.55 -0.44
C GLU A 27 1.16 22.21 -0.72
N SER A 28 2.05 21.80 0.17
CA SER A 28 2.58 20.43 0.21
C SER A 28 1.91 19.64 1.33
N ALA A 29 1.76 18.34 1.14
CA ALA A 29 1.25 17.48 2.20
C ALA A 29 1.95 16.11 2.20
N VAL A 30 2.08 15.56 3.40
CA VAL A 30 2.52 14.19 3.66
C VAL A 30 1.58 13.56 4.66
N ALA A 31 1.00 12.41 4.30
CA ALA A 31 0.26 11.54 5.21
C ALA A 31 0.93 10.17 5.23
N SER A 32 1.37 9.68 6.39
CA SER A 32 2.03 8.40 6.53
C SER A 32 1.67 7.67 7.82
N ALA A 33 1.94 6.38 7.84
CA ALA A 33 1.56 5.49 8.94
C ALA A 33 2.30 5.72 10.25
N HIS A 34 3.37 6.55 10.26
CA HIS A 34 4.15 6.85 11.46
C HIS A 34 4.62 8.32 11.48
N PRO A 35 4.50 9.05 12.61
CA PRO A 35 4.86 10.48 12.70
C PRO A 35 6.31 10.78 12.29
N ALA A 36 7.27 9.93 12.65
CA ALA A 36 8.67 10.11 12.28
C ALA A 36 8.88 10.03 10.75
N ALA A 37 8.10 9.20 10.05
CA ALA A 37 8.17 9.12 8.60
C ALA A 37 7.48 10.33 7.92
N THR A 38 6.36 10.81 8.48
CA THR A 38 5.72 12.05 8.03
C THR A 38 6.69 13.24 8.15
N LEU A 39 7.40 13.34 9.29
CA LEU A 39 8.41 14.39 9.50
C LEU A 39 9.62 14.23 8.57
N ALA A 40 10.06 13.01 8.26
CA ALA A 40 11.13 12.77 7.29
C ALA A 40 10.74 13.29 5.89
N GLY A 41 9.51 13.03 5.43
CA GLY A 41 9.00 13.55 4.16
C GLY A 41 8.93 15.09 4.15
N LYS A 42 8.43 15.68 5.25
CA LYS A 42 8.40 17.14 5.41
C LYS A 42 9.80 17.75 5.37
N GLU A 43 10.77 17.20 6.11
CA GLU A 43 12.17 17.65 6.13
C GLU A 43 12.76 17.71 4.71
N ILE A 44 12.52 16.69 3.91
CA ILE A 44 13.04 16.63 2.54
C ILE A 44 12.36 17.64 1.61
N LEU A 45 11.03 17.81 1.71
CA LEU A 45 10.33 18.84 0.92
C LEU A 45 10.78 20.25 1.29
N GLU A 46 11.02 20.54 2.59
CA GLU A 46 11.55 21.82 3.07
C GLU A 46 13.02 22.05 2.65
N ALA A 47 13.80 20.99 2.45
CA ALA A 47 15.16 21.05 1.93
C ALA A 47 15.25 21.31 0.41
N GLY A 48 14.11 21.43 -0.29
CA GLY A 48 14.04 21.66 -1.73
C GLY A 48 13.84 20.42 -2.59
N GLY A 49 13.61 19.27 -1.96
CA GLY A 49 13.16 18.05 -2.62
C GLY A 49 11.74 18.20 -3.17
N ASN A 50 11.35 17.29 -4.06
CA ASN A 50 10.00 17.16 -4.60
C ASN A 50 9.25 15.98 -3.94
N ALA A 51 8.04 15.67 -4.41
CA ALA A 51 7.25 14.55 -3.87
C ALA A 51 7.95 13.18 -4.00
N PHE A 52 8.81 13.00 -5.00
CA PHE A 52 9.55 11.76 -5.22
C PHE A 52 10.74 11.63 -4.25
N ASP A 53 11.44 12.73 -3.96
CA ASP A 53 12.44 12.81 -2.88
C ASP A 53 11.82 12.46 -1.51
N ALA A 54 10.70 13.09 -1.22
CA ALA A 54 9.96 12.84 0.01
C ALA A 54 9.48 11.37 0.11
N ALA A 55 9.06 10.77 -1.00
CA ALA A 55 8.67 9.37 -1.05
C ALA A 55 9.82 8.41 -0.69
N ILE A 56 11.04 8.71 -1.15
CA ILE A 56 12.25 7.97 -0.76
C ILE A 56 12.46 8.06 0.76
N ALA A 57 12.40 9.27 1.31
CA ALA A 57 12.64 9.50 2.73
C ALA A 57 11.57 8.84 3.62
N VAL A 58 10.29 8.98 3.26
CA VAL A 58 9.17 8.35 3.98
C VAL A 58 9.27 6.83 3.93
N ALA A 59 9.52 6.25 2.76
CA ALA A 59 9.65 4.81 2.60
C ALA A 59 10.81 4.23 3.42
N ALA A 60 11.98 4.88 3.37
CA ALA A 60 13.15 4.48 4.15
C ALA A 60 12.93 4.67 5.67
N ALA A 61 12.28 5.76 6.09
CA ALA A 61 11.94 5.98 7.49
C ALA A 61 10.94 4.94 8.02
N LEU A 62 9.88 4.61 7.25
CA LEU A 62 8.93 3.53 7.59
C LEU A 62 9.63 2.17 7.72
N ALA A 63 10.61 1.89 6.87
CA ALA A 63 11.40 0.66 6.97
C ALA A 63 12.20 0.55 8.28
N VAL A 64 12.48 1.68 8.94
CA VAL A 64 13.14 1.75 10.26
C VAL A 64 12.13 1.69 11.41
N VAL A 65 11.08 2.53 11.35
CA VAL A 65 10.19 2.75 12.52
C VAL A 65 8.97 1.82 12.54
N GLU A 66 8.63 1.20 11.42
CA GLU A 66 7.56 0.20 11.30
C GLU A 66 8.08 -1.19 10.85
N PRO A 67 9.05 -1.81 11.57
CA PRO A 67 9.56 -3.13 11.19
C PRO A 67 8.49 -4.23 11.22
N TYR A 68 7.32 -3.91 11.75
CA TYR A 68 6.14 -4.77 11.73
C TYR A 68 5.25 -4.56 10.49
N SER A 69 5.58 -3.64 9.58
CA SER A 69 4.75 -3.34 8.39
C SER A 69 5.58 -3.20 7.11
N SER A 70 6.83 -2.77 7.22
CA SER A 70 7.73 -2.47 6.10
C SER A 70 9.19 -2.75 6.47
N GLY A 71 10.08 -2.77 5.49
CA GLY A 71 11.52 -2.97 5.69
C GLY A 71 12.31 -2.87 4.39
N ILE A 72 13.59 -2.52 4.48
CA ILE A 72 14.51 -2.53 3.33
C ILE A 72 14.65 -3.93 2.71
N GLY A 73 14.43 -4.98 3.51
CA GLY A 73 14.37 -6.35 3.03
C GLY A 73 13.02 -6.77 2.44
N GLY A 74 12.15 -5.82 2.12
CA GLY A 74 10.84 -6.01 1.51
C GLY A 74 10.71 -5.38 0.14
N GLY A 75 9.49 -5.02 -0.24
CA GLY A 75 9.17 -4.38 -1.50
C GLY A 75 7.92 -3.52 -1.44
N GLY A 76 7.40 -3.19 -2.62
CA GLY A 76 6.19 -2.40 -2.71
C GLY A 76 5.90 -1.82 -4.07
N PHE A 77 4.88 -0.98 -4.10
CA PHE A 77 4.39 -0.30 -5.28
C PHE A 77 4.31 1.21 -5.07
N PHE A 78 4.74 1.97 -6.07
CA PHE A 78 4.62 3.42 -6.09
C PHE A 78 3.80 3.83 -7.32
N LEU A 79 2.65 4.44 -7.09
CA LEU A 79 1.88 5.15 -8.10
C LEU A 79 2.33 6.61 -8.07
N LEU A 80 2.85 7.08 -9.20
CA LEU A 80 3.45 8.39 -9.35
C LEU A 80 2.65 9.23 -10.35
N HIS A 81 2.52 10.52 -10.08
CA HIS A 81 2.12 11.53 -11.06
C HIS A 81 3.23 12.56 -11.18
N ASN A 82 3.80 12.67 -12.37
CA ASN A 82 4.73 13.74 -12.72
C ASN A 82 3.94 14.89 -13.35
N GLN A 83 3.75 15.96 -12.60
CA GLN A 83 2.94 17.10 -13.02
C GLN A 83 3.53 17.82 -14.24
N LYS A 84 4.86 17.95 -14.31
CA LYS A 84 5.55 18.62 -15.43
C LYS A 84 5.30 17.91 -16.76
N GLU A 85 5.27 16.59 -16.74
CA GLU A 85 5.08 15.76 -17.93
C GLU A 85 3.60 15.39 -18.15
N GLY A 86 2.75 15.58 -17.13
CA GLY A 86 1.32 15.20 -17.17
C GLY A 86 1.10 13.69 -17.25
N VAL A 87 2.03 12.89 -16.74
CA VAL A 87 2.00 11.42 -16.86
C VAL A 87 1.87 10.73 -15.51
N ASN A 88 1.16 9.61 -15.53
CA ASN A 88 1.09 8.69 -14.41
C ASN A 88 1.95 7.46 -14.70
N LEU A 89 2.74 7.02 -13.73
CA LEU A 89 3.62 5.87 -13.81
C LEU A 89 3.40 4.95 -12.60
N PHE A 90 3.63 3.67 -12.79
CA PHE A 90 3.59 2.70 -11.72
C PHE A 90 4.93 1.97 -11.60
N VAL A 91 5.62 2.19 -10.49
CA VAL A 91 6.90 1.55 -10.16
C VAL A 91 6.61 0.30 -9.36
N ASP A 92 6.86 -0.85 -9.98
CA ASP A 92 6.72 -2.17 -9.39
C ASP A 92 8.08 -2.61 -8.82
N ALA A 93 8.25 -2.37 -7.53
CA ALA A 93 9.38 -2.82 -6.71
C ALA A 93 8.96 -4.01 -5.81
N ARG A 94 8.03 -4.86 -6.29
CA ARG A 94 7.60 -6.09 -5.62
C ARG A 94 8.75 -7.08 -5.55
N GLU A 95 8.79 -7.86 -4.50
CA GLU A 95 9.74 -8.95 -4.31
C GLU A 95 9.62 -10.02 -5.40
N GLU A 96 10.73 -10.70 -5.69
CA GLU A 96 10.77 -11.84 -6.62
C GLU A 96 11.10 -13.15 -5.90
N ALA A 97 10.49 -14.25 -6.32
CA ALA A 97 10.86 -15.57 -5.84
C ALA A 97 12.33 -15.87 -6.19
N PRO A 98 13.14 -16.44 -5.28
CA PRO A 98 14.50 -16.85 -5.57
C PRO A 98 14.58 -17.80 -6.78
N GLY A 99 15.66 -17.76 -7.53
CA GLY A 99 15.84 -18.58 -8.73
C GLY A 99 15.86 -20.10 -8.51
N LYS A 100 15.98 -20.55 -7.25
CA LYS A 100 15.81 -21.96 -6.85
C LYS A 100 14.41 -22.30 -6.34
N ALA A 101 13.48 -21.35 -6.31
CA ALA A 101 12.11 -21.62 -5.85
C ALA A 101 11.39 -22.61 -6.76
N THR A 102 10.59 -23.49 -6.16
CA THR A 102 9.80 -24.50 -6.88
C THR A 102 8.36 -24.52 -6.37
N ALA A 103 7.42 -24.92 -7.21
CA ALA A 103 5.99 -24.98 -6.86
C ALA A 103 5.70 -25.83 -5.60
N GLY A 104 6.49 -26.87 -5.34
CA GLY A 104 6.31 -27.78 -4.22
C GLY A 104 7.19 -27.51 -3.00
N MET A 105 7.96 -26.40 -2.96
CA MET A 105 8.97 -26.18 -1.91
C MET A 105 8.42 -26.13 -0.47
N TYR A 106 7.14 -25.87 -0.32
CA TYR A 106 6.46 -25.82 0.97
C TYR A 106 5.61 -27.04 1.29
N LEU A 107 5.65 -28.05 0.42
CA LEU A 107 4.95 -29.31 0.68
C LEU A 107 5.85 -30.29 1.46
N ASP A 108 5.23 -31.13 2.28
CA ASP A 108 5.90 -32.26 2.92
C ASP A 108 5.94 -33.48 1.98
N SER A 109 6.47 -34.59 2.49
CA SER A 109 6.58 -35.85 1.73
C SER A 109 5.22 -36.47 1.38
N SER A 110 4.13 -36.06 2.05
CA SER A 110 2.76 -36.47 1.78
C SER A 110 2.06 -35.54 0.77
N GLY A 111 2.73 -34.45 0.35
CA GLY A 111 2.16 -33.42 -0.51
C GLY A 111 1.25 -32.43 0.22
N ASP A 112 1.35 -32.35 1.55
CA ASP A 112 0.58 -31.41 2.35
C ASP A 112 1.39 -30.12 2.61
N PHE A 113 0.67 -28.98 2.61
CA PHE A 113 1.25 -27.67 2.79
C PHE A 113 1.72 -27.43 4.23
N VAL A 114 3.03 -27.19 4.42
CA VAL A 114 3.66 -26.86 5.69
C VAL A 114 3.77 -25.34 5.82
N ARG A 115 2.71 -24.72 6.31
CA ARG A 115 2.57 -23.26 6.41
C ARG A 115 3.75 -22.57 7.10
N ASP A 116 4.31 -23.14 8.14
CA ASP A 116 5.43 -22.53 8.88
C ASP A 116 6.63 -22.21 7.99
N ARG A 117 6.89 -23.04 6.97
CA ARG A 117 7.99 -22.83 6.02
C ARG A 117 7.81 -21.60 5.11
N SER A 118 6.57 -21.21 4.84
CA SER A 118 6.27 -19.99 4.05
C SER A 118 6.19 -18.73 4.90
N LEU A 119 6.07 -18.86 6.23
CA LEU A 119 5.90 -17.73 7.13
C LEU A 119 7.16 -17.35 7.89
N ASN A 120 7.98 -18.32 8.30
CA ASN A 120 9.09 -18.12 9.23
C ASN A 120 10.41 -18.63 8.65
N GLY A 121 11.48 -17.88 8.94
CA GLY A 121 12.82 -18.26 8.53
C GLY A 121 13.15 -18.01 7.06
N PRO A 122 14.33 -18.44 6.61
CA PRO A 122 14.94 -17.98 5.36
C PRO A 122 14.26 -18.50 4.09
N LEU A 123 13.52 -19.62 4.15
CA LEU A 123 12.75 -20.12 3.00
C LEU A 123 11.54 -19.23 2.65
N ALA A 124 11.04 -18.46 3.63
CA ALA A 124 9.92 -17.56 3.43
C ALA A 124 10.31 -16.27 2.71
N ALA A 125 11.62 -15.94 2.66
CA ALA A 125 12.11 -14.68 2.14
C ALA A 125 12.22 -14.68 0.61
N ALA A 126 11.48 -13.78 -0.04
CA ALA A 126 11.66 -13.41 -1.44
C ALA A 126 12.79 -12.37 -1.59
N ILE A 127 13.30 -12.20 -2.80
CA ILE A 127 14.35 -11.22 -3.12
C ILE A 127 13.80 -9.80 -2.97
N PRO A 128 14.41 -8.95 -2.14
CA PRO A 128 13.91 -7.61 -1.85
C PRO A 128 13.91 -6.67 -3.06
N GLY A 129 12.88 -5.85 -3.17
CA GLY A 129 12.75 -4.88 -4.25
C GLY A 129 12.78 -3.41 -3.81
N LEU A 130 12.49 -3.12 -2.53
CA LEU A 130 12.35 -1.74 -2.07
C LEU A 130 13.59 -0.88 -2.35
N PRO A 131 14.83 -1.28 -2.06
CA PRO A 131 16.01 -0.46 -2.34
C PRO A 131 16.13 -0.07 -3.82
N ALA A 132 15.86 -1.00 -4.74
CA ALA A 132 15.90 -0.71 -6.18
C ALA A 132 14.79 0.28 -6.58
N GLY A 133 13.61 0.20 -5.95
CA GLY A 133 12.54 1.19 -6.12
C GLY A 133 12.98 2.59 -5.70
N LEU A 134 13.63 2.73 -4.54
CA LEU A 134 14.14 4.01 -4.05
C LEU A 134 15.22 4.60 -4.97
N VAL A 135 16.14 3.76 -5.46
CA VAL A 135 17.15 4.15 -6.45
C VAL A 135 16.50 4.63 -7.74
N TYR A 136 15.51 3.88 -8.26
CA TYR A 136 14.80 4.26 -9.47
C TYR A 136 14.12 5.64 -9.34
N LEU A 137 13.45 5.91 -8.20
CA LEU A 137 12.87 7.22 -7.94
C LEU A 137 13.93 8.31 -7.90
N SER A 138 15.07 8.06 -7.24
CA SER A 138 16.18 9.00 -7.12
C SER A 138 16.80 9.35 -8.47
N GLU A 139 17.05 8.36 -9.33
CA GLU A 139 17.70 8.58 -10.62
C GLU A 139 16.81 9.24 -11.67
N ASN A 140 15.50 9.06 -11.60
CA ASN A 140 14.59 9.47 -12.66
C ASN A 140 13.72 10.68 -12.32
N PHE A 141 13.48 10.97 -11.01
CA PHE A 141 12.49 11.96 -10.62
C PHE A 141 12.93 12.90 -9.50
N ALA A 142 13.93 12.54 -8.70
CA ALA A 142 14.34 13.30 -7.54
C ALA A 142 15.12 14.58 -7.92
N ASN A 143 15.03 15.60 -7.07
CA ASN A 143 15.83 16.82 -7.13
C ASN A 143 17.09 16.73 -6.27
N LEU A 144 17.03 15.94 -5.18
CA LEU A 144 18.11 15.73 -4.24
C LEU A 144 18.80 14.39 -4.51
N THR A 145 19.98 14.21 -3.92
CA THR A 145 20.69 12.93 -4.02
C THR A 145 20.02 11.86 -3.17
N LEU A 146 20.22 10.59 -3.55
CA LEU A 146 19.76 9.46 -2.72
C LEU A 146 20.32 9.55 -1.30
N GLN A 147 21.54 10.05 -1.13
CA GLN A 147 22.16 10.24 0.18
C GLN A 147 21.40 11.27 1.04
N GLU A 148 21.01 12.41 0.47
CA GLU A 148 20.22 13.41 1.18
C GLU A 148 18.85 12.83 1.57
N ASN A 149 18.19 12.14 0.67
CA ASN A 149 16.88 11.55 0.89
C ASN A 149 16.88 10.42 1.95
N LEU A 150 17.98 9.67 2.10
CA LEU A 150 18.10 8.60 3.10
C LEU A 150 18.57 9.09 4.48
N MET A 151 19.08 10.33 4.61
CA MET A 151 19.60 10.85 5.89
C MET A 151 18.63 10.79 7.04
N PRO A 152 17.32 11.14 6.90
CA PRO A 152 16.38 11.01 8.01
C PRO A 152 16.26 9.57 8.52
N ALA A 153 16.19 8.59 7.63
CA ALA A 153 16.10 7.17 7.98
C ALA A 153 17.41 6.66 8.64
N ILE A 154 18.57 7.05 8.11
CA ILE A 154 19.89 6.72 8.70
C ILE A 154 19.99 7.24 10.13
N ARG A 155 19.54 8.48 10.37
CA ARG A 155 19.51 9.09 11.71
C ARG A 155 18.57 8.32 12.65
N LEU A 156 17.32 8.02 12.20
CA LEU A 156 16.36 7.23 12.97
C LEU A 156 16.88 5.83 13.33
N ALA A 157 17.56 5.15 12.41
CA ALA A 157 18.15 3.85 12.66
C ALA A 157 19.32 3.91 13.66
N ARG A 158 20.16 4.94 13.56
CA ARG A 158 21.36 5.12 14.40
C ARG A 158 21.02 5.57 15.81
N GLU A 159 20.11 6.54 15.96
CA GLU A 159 19.72 7.13 17.25
C GLU A 159 18.60 6.36 17.92
N GLY A 160 17.85 5.60 17.13
CA GLY A 160 16.72 4.79 17.55
C GLY A 160 15.41 5.59 17.64
N PHE A 161 14.31 4.86 17.62
CA PHE A 161 12.95 5.37 17.80
C PHE A 161 12.29 4.76 19.03
N LEU A 162 11.26 5.41 19.55
CA LEU A 162 10.50 4.90 20.69
C LEU A 162 9.32 4.05 20.19
N THR A 163 9.14 2.87 20.79
CA THR A 163 8.02 1.98 20.48
C THR A 163 6.69 2.56 20.99
N GLY A 164 5.62 2.37 20.20
CA GLY A 164 4.24 2.63 20.59
C GLY A 164 3.48 1.35 20.94
N ASP A 165 2.18 1.51 21.25
CA ASP A 165 1.29 0.38 21.56
C ASP A 165 1.15 -0.59 20.39
N ARG A 166 1.19 -0.07 19.16
CA ARG A 166 1.14 -0.89 17.94
C ARG A 166 2.37 -1.79 17.83
N TYR A 167 3.56 -1.24 18.08
CA TYR A 167 4.79 -2.04 18.10
C TYR A 167 4.71 -3.16 19.14
N GLU A 168 4.33 -2.84 20.39
CA GLU A 168 4.16 -3.84 21.47
C GLU A 168 3.24 -4.98 21.04
N LYS A 169 2.08 -4.63 20.49
CA LYS A 169 1.08 -5.60 20.01
C LYS A 169 1.62 -6.50 18.89
N MET A 170 2.29 -5.92 17.87
CA MET A 170 2.81 -6.65 16.72
C MET A 170 4.03 -7.51 17.12
N ALA A 171 4.92 -6.99 17.95
CA ALA A 171 6.03 -7.74 18.52
C ALA A 171 5.52 -8.89 19.41
N GLY A 172 4.46 -8.67 20.18
CA GLY A 172 3.80 -9.72 20.97
C GLY A 172 3.29 -10.88 20.12
N TYR A 173 2.68 -10.57 19.00
CA TYR A 173 2.22 -11.58 18.03
C TYR A 173 3.38 -12.39 17.43
N ARG A 174 4.54 -11.74 17.14
CA ARG A 174 5.68 -12.37 16.48
C ARG A 174 6.81 -12.80 17.40
N ALA A 175 6.75 -12.51 18.70
CA ALA A 175 7.80 -12.84 19.65
C ALA A 175 8.25 -14.31 19.63
N PRO A 176 7.36 -15.32 19.48
CA PRO A 176 7.80 -16.70 19.36
C PRO A 176 8.74 -16.94 18.18
N ALA A 177 8.45 -16.37 17.00
CA ALA A 177 9.30 -16.51 15.82
C ALA A 177 10.58 -15.67 15.93
N LEU A 178 10.49 -14.42 16.41
CA LEU A 178 11.67 -13.56 16.61
C LEU A 178 12.70 -14.16 17.55
N ARG A 179 12.25 -14.87 18.61
CA ARG A 179 13.16 -15.53 19.59
C ARG A 179 13.98 -16.67 18.99
N LEU A 180 13.56 -17.25 17.87
CA LEU A 180 14.30 -18.33 17.21
C LEU A 180 15.57 -17.82 16.52
N HIS A 181 15.63 -16.53 16.20
CA HIS A 181 16.74 -15.91 15.49
C HIS A 181 17.41 -14.84 16.37
N LYS A 182 18.65 -15.10 16.75
CA LYS A 182 19.39 -14.31 17.74
C LYS A 182 19.49 -12.83 17.39
N ASP A 183 19.78 -12.50 16.12
CA ASP A 183 19.97 -11.12 15.69
C ASP A 183 18.63 -10.36 15.64
N ALA A 184 17.57 -10.96 15.11
CA ALA A 184 16.25 -10.37 15.14
C ALA A 184 15.75 -10.16 16.58
N ALA A 185 15.95 -11.15 17.47
CA ALA A 185 15.59 -11.03 18.89
C ALA A 185 16.37 -9.90 19.58
N LYS A 186 17.67 -9.75 19.30
CA LYS A 186 18.52 -8.69 19.86
C LYS A 186 18.08 -7.29 19.45
N ILE A 187 17.61 -7.13 18.21
CA ILE A 187 17.22 -5.83 17.66
C ILE A 187 15.79 -5.45 18.11
N PHE A 188 14.83 -6.38 17.99
CA PHE A 188 13.40 -6.08 18.08
C PHE A 188 12.76 -6.46 19.42
N LEU A 189 13.46 -7.16 20.30
CA LEU A 189 12.99 -7.54 21.63
C LEU A 189 13.87 -6.93 22.73
N ASP A 190 13.27 -6.67 23.89
CA ASP A 190 14.00 -6.26 25.09
C ASP A 190 14.47 -7.50 25.87
N GLN A 191 15.75 -7.88 25.71
CA GLN A 191 16.33 -9.09 26.34
C GLN A 191 15.46 -10.35 26.11
N GLY A 192 14.89 -10.47 24.89
CA GLY A 192 14.01 -11.57 24.50
C GLY A 192 12.54 -11.40 24.92
N ASN A 193 12.19 -10.30 25.59
CA ASN A 193 10.81 -9.97 25.94
C ASN A 193 10.21 -8.97 24.94
N VAL A 194 8.89 -8.93 24.88
CA VAL A 194 8.17 -7.93 24.08
C VAL A 194 8.41 -6.55 24.67
N PRO A 195 8.98 -5.61 23.91
CA PRO A 195 9.19 -4.24 24.38
C PRO A 195 7.88 -3.55 24.72
N LYS A 196 7.87 -2.79 25.80
CA LYS A 196 6.75 -1.93 26.16
C LYS A 196 6.79 -0.61 25.38
N ALA A 197 5.66 0.06 25.27
CA ALA A 197 5.61 1.43 24.74
C ALA A 197 6.64 2.32 25.46
N GLY A 198 7.40 3.12 24.68
CA GLY A 198 8.49 3.94 25.17
C GLY A 198 9.87 3.25 25.21
N PHE A 199 9.98 2.00 24.85
CA PHE A 199 11.29 1.35 24.67
C PHE A 199 11.98 1.92 23.42
N ARG A 200 13.31 2.07 23.47
CA ARG A 200 14.10 2.59 22.34
C ARG A 200 14.70 1.44 21.53
N VAL A 201 14.23 1.28 20.30
CA VAL A 201 14.80 0.36 19.31
C VAL A 201 15.92 1.06 18.55
N ILE A 202 17.13 0.50 18.56
CA ILE A 202 18.31 1.03 17.87
C ILE A 202 18.77 -0.01 16.85
N GLN A 203 18.96 0.40 15.59
CA GLN A 203 19.28 -0.48 14.45
C GLN A 203 20.59 -0.04 13.79
N LYS A 204 21.73 -0.16 14.50
CA LYS A 204 23.04 0.34 14.04
C LYS A 204 23.46 -0.30 12.72
N ASP A 205 23.32 -1.62 12.60
CA ASP A 205 23.70 -2.34 11.38
C ASP A 205 22.83 -1.91 10.18
N LEU A 206 21.53 -1.64 10.42
CA LEU A 206 20.65 -1.09 9.39
C LEU A 206 21.06 0.34 8.99
N ALA A 207 21.50 1.17 9.94
CA ALA A 207 22.00 2.51 9.62
C ALA A 207 23.24 2.45 8.72
N GLU A 208 24.16 1.50 8.95
CA GLU A 208 25.33 1.26 8.10
C GLU A 208 24.92 0.74 6.71
N THR A 209 23.95 -0.16 6.64
CA THR A 209 23.39 -0.66 5.38
C THR A 209 22.73 0.48 4.58
N LEU A 210 21.90 1.31 5.21
CA LEU A 210 21.30 2.48 4.56
C LEU A 210 22.36 3.48 4.07
N GLN A 211 23.43 3.69 4.87
CA GLN A 211 24.56 4.54 4.46
C GLN A 211 25.31 3.94 3.25
N ALA A 212 25.51 2.61 3.21
CA ALA A 212 26.13 1.94 2.08
C ALA A 212 25.30 2.05 0.81
N ILE A 213 23.96 1.88 0.91
CA ILE A 213 23.01 2.11 -0.18
C ILE A 213 23.11 3.55 -0.68
N ALA A 214 23.11 4.54 0.22
CA ALA A 214 23.19 5.96 -0.09
C ALA A 214 24.46 6.31 -0.89
N VAL A 215 25.63 5.82 -0.44
CA VAL A 215 26.93 6.13 -1.06
C VAL A 215 27.13 5.41 -2.39
N SER A 216 26.62 4.20 -2.52
CA SER A 216 26.78 3.37 -3.73
C SER A 216 25.65 3.56 -4.76
N ASN A 217 24.71 4.48 -4.51
CA ASN A 217 23.49 4.60 -5.28
C ASN A 217 22.76 3.24 -5.43
N GLY A 218 22.65 2.50 -4.31
CA GLY A 218 21.96 1.21 -4.23
C GLY A 218 22.77 -0.01 -4.68
N GLU A 219 23.88 0.17 -5.37
CA GLU A 219 24.64 -0.94 -5.95
C GLU A 219 25.13 -1.94 -4.89
N SER A 220 25.55 -1.45 -3.71
CA SER A 220 26.04 -2.31 -2.61
C SER A 220 25.01 -3.32 -2.12
N PHE A 221 23.72 -3.01 -2.18
CA PHE A 221 22.64 -3.90 -1.72
C PHE A 221 22.45 -5.11 -2.62
N TYR A 222 22.65 -4.94 -3.92
CA TYR A 222 22.42 -5.98 -4.92
C TYR A 222 23.71 -6.64 -5.40
N ARG A 223 24.85 -6.01 -5.19
CA ARG A 223 26.17 -6.46 -5.65
C ARG A 223 27.25 -6.21 -4.59
N GLY A 224 28.35 -6.92 -4.67
CA GLY A 224 29.49 -6.73 -3.78
C GLY A 224 29.34 -7.40 -2.41
N ASP A 225 30.01 -6.85 -1.38
CA ASP A 225 30.18 -7.52 -0.10
C ASP A 225 28.90 -7.56 0.75
N LEU A 226 28.08 -6.50 0.72
CA LEU A 226 26.81 -6.48 1.45
C LEU A 226 25.84 -7.53 0.87
N ALA A 227 25.73 -7.61 -0.45
CA ALA A 227 24.89 -8.60 -1.13
C ALA A 227 25.36 -10.03 -0.77
N ARG A 228 26.67 -10.30 -0.85
CA ARG A 228 27.24 -11.61 -0.45
C ARG A 228 26.92 -11.94 1.00
N LYS A 229 27.11 -10.98 1.91
CA LYS A 229 26.81 -11.15 3.34
C LYS A 229 25.34 -11.52 3.58
N MET A 230 24.41 -10.88 2.88
CA MET A 230 22.98 -11.24 2.97
C MET A 230 22.71 -12.66 2.44
N VAL A 231 23.26 -13.01 1.29
CA VAL A 231 23.08 -14.34 0.70
C VAL A 231 23.69 -15.41 1.62
N ASP A 232 24.91 -15.22 2.13
CA ASP A 232 25.58 -16.16 3.02
C ASP A 232 24.76 -16.37 4.30
N SER A 233 24.21 -15.30 4.88
CA SER A 233 23.34 -15.39 6.05
C SER A 233 22.08 -16.22 5.77
N VAL A 234 21.38 -15.93 4.67
CA VAL A 234 20.16 -16.66 4.28
C VAL A 234 20.46 -18.13 4.00
N VAL A 235 21.56 -18.44 3.33
CA VAL A 235 21.94 -19.81 2.97
C VAL A 235 22.42 -20.60 4.20
N SER A 236 23.17 -19.97 5.10
CA SER A 236 23.64 -20.64 6.33
C SER A 236 22.49 -21.08 7.22
N ASP A 237 21.38 -20.34 7.21
CA ASP A 237 20.16 -20.66 7.94
C ASP A 237 19.22 -21.64 7.18
N GLY A 238 19.62 -22.11 5.99
CA GLY A 238 18.88 -23.09 5.20
C GLY A 238 17.98 -22.48 4.10
N GLY A 239 18.17 -21.21 3.76
CA GLY A 239 17.51 -20.57 2.64
C GLY A 239 18.09 -20.94 1.27
N ILE A 240 17.50 -20.42 0.21
CA ILE A 240 17.80 -20.82 -1.17
C ILE A 240 18.30 -19.68 -2.06
N TRP A 241 18.59 -18.51 -1.50
CA TRP A 241 19.08 -17.38 -2.27
C TRP A 241 20.42 -17.67 -2.94
N ARG A 242 20.69 -16.99 -4.03
CA ARG A 242 21.98 -16.95 -4.72
C ARG A 242 22.36 -15.51 -4.97
N ILE A 243 23.62 -15.24 -5.17
CA ILE A 243 24.08 -13.87 -5.47
C ILE A 243 23.45 -13.35 -6.77
N GLU A 244 23.29 -14.22 -7.76
CA GLU A 244 22.66 -13.88 -9.05
C GLU A 244 21.18 -13.49 -8.91
N ASP A 245 20.50 -13.94 -7.86
CA ASP A 245 19.11 -13.56 -7.60
C ASP A 245 19.02 -12.10 -7.19
N LEU A 246 19.99 -11.58 -6.43
CA LEU A 246 20.12 -10.17 -6.12
C LEU A 246 20.63 -9.37 -7.32
N GLU A 247 21.72 -9.80 -7.97
CA GLU A 247 22.36 -9.10 -9.09
C GLU A 247 21.43 -8.89 -10.28
N ASN A 248 20.47 -9.77 -10.48
CA ASN A 248 19.50 -9.74 -11.59
C ASN A 248 18.14 -9.16 -11.18
N TYR A 249 17.97 -8.66 -9.95
CA TYR A 249 16.73 -7.99 -9.59
C TYR A 249 16.60 -6.65 -10.32
N GLU A 250 15.44 -6.41 -10.93
CA GLU A 250 15.11 -5.18 -11.65
C GLU A 250 13.72 -4.69 -11.28
N VAL A 251 13.59 -3.40 -11.03
CA VAL A 251 12.31 -2.72 -10.94
C VAL A 251 11.57 -2.83 -12.28
N LYS A 252 10.26 -3.03 -12.26
CA LYS A 252 9.44 -3.00 -13.48
C LYS A 252 8.61 -1.71 -13.52
N ILE A 253 8.64 -1.04 -14.66
CA ILE A 253 7.80 0.13 -14.89
C ILE A 253 6.57 -0.33 -15.65
N ARG A 254 5.40 -0.11 -15.04
CA ARG A 254 4.12 -0.55 -15.59
C ARG A 254 3.21 0.65 -15.87
N GLN A 255 2.30 0.49 -16.79
CA GLN A 255 1.21 1.47 -16.98
C GLN A 255 0.17 1.25 -15.89
N PRO A 256 -0.20 2.28 -15.11
CA PRO A 256 -1.28 2.16 -14.15
C PRO A 256 -2.60 1.84 -14.87
N LEU A 257 -3.50 1.18 -14.17
CA LEU A 257 -4.86 0.99 -14.66
C LEU A 257 -5.61 2.32 -14.58
N VAL A 258 -6.37 2.61 -15.62
CA VAL A 258 -7.21 3.81 -15.70
C VAL A 258 -8.63 3.39 -16.05
N SER A 259 -9.58 3.85 -15.26
CA SER A 259 -11.02 3.68 -15.47
C SER A 259 -11.76 4.92 -15.00
N SER A 260 -13.07 4.92 -15.07
CA SER A 260 -13.93 5.96 -14.51
C SER A 260 -15.10 5.32 -13.76
N TYR A 261 -15.61 6.02 -12.79
CA TYR A 261 -16.86 5.73 -12.12
C TYR A 261 -17.63 7.06 -11.97
N HIS A 262 -18.77 7.17 -12.66
CA HIS A 262 -19.41 8.46 -12.91
C HIS A 262 -18.39 9.47 -13.48
N ASP A 263 -18.29 10.67 -12.87
CA ASP A 263 -17.40 11.75 -13.32
C ASP A 263 -15.99 11.68 -12.70
N VAL A 264 -15.67 10.61 -11.96
CA VAL A 264 -14.37 10.45 -11.29
C VAL A 264 -13.51 9.46 -12.06
N LYS A 265 -12.34 9.92 -12.49
CA LYS A 265 -11.29 9.08 -13.08
C LYS A 265 -10.54 8.35 -11.97
N ILE A 266 -10.34 7.06 -12.14
CA ILE A 266 -9.67 6.17 -11.20
C ILE A 266 -8.36 5.74 -11.82
N ILE A 267 -7.25 5.96 -11.11
CA ILE A 267 -5.90 5.56 -11.51
C ILE A 267 -5.35 4.67 -10.39
N SER A 268 -5.08 3.41 -10.68
CA SER A 268 -4.71 2.44 -9.64
C SER A 268 -3.72 1.38 -10.14
N SER A 269 -3.35 0.47 -9.25
CA SER A 269 -2.32 -0.53 -9.44
C SER A 269 -2.65 -1.57 -10.52
N PRO A 270 -1.76 -1.83 -11.48
CA PRO A 270 -1.85 -2.95 -12.40
C PRO A 270 -1.32 -4.25 -11.74
N PRO A 271 -1.50 -5.45 -12.35
CA PRO A 271 -0.78 -6.65 -11.94
C PRO A 271 0.75 -6.44 -11.93
N PRO A 272 1.46 -7.08 -10.97
CA PRO A 272 1.07 -8.17 -10.09
C PRO A 272 0.27 -7.77 -8.86
N SER A 273 -0.30 -6.56 -8.79
CA SER A 273 -1.36 -6.30 -7.83
C SER A 273 -2.73 -6.66 -8.40
N SER A 274 -3.54 -7.29 -7.58
CA SER A 274 -4.96 -7.53 -7.86
C SER A 274 -5.82 -6.29 -7.55
N GLY A 275 -5.23 -5.32 -6.82
CA GLY A 275 -5.99 -4.25 -6.19
C GLY A 275 -6.75 -3.37 -7.15
N GLY A 276 -6.07 -2.86 -8.18
CA GLY A 276 -6.70 -1.96 -9.14
C GLY A 276 -7.77 -2.65 -10.00
N ILE A 277 -7.54 -3.91 -10.42
CA ILE A 277 -8.54 -4.67 -11.19
C ILE A 277 -9.78 -4.90 -10.34
N ALA A 278 -9.64 -5.42 -9.13
CA ALA A 278 -10.79 -5.71 -8.26
C ALA A 278 -11.53 -4.43 -7.82
N LEU A 279 -10.82 -3.32 -7.64
CA LEU A 279 -11.42 -2.01 -7.37
C LEU A 279 -12.27 -1.54 -8.55
N ILE A 280 -11.69 -1.55 -9.76
CA ILE A 280 -12.37 -1.10 -10.99
C ILE A 280 -13.57 -2.00 -11.29
N GLU A 281 -13.42 -3.32 -11.20
CA GLU A 281 -14.51 -4.28 -11.41
C GLU A 281 -15.66 -4.06 -10.44
N ALA A 282 -15.36 -3.88 -9.13
CA ALA A 282 -16.39 -3.61 -8.14
C ALA A 282 -17.12 -2.28 -8.41
N LEU A 283 -16.39 -1.21 -8.77
CA LEU A 283 -16.99 0.07 -9.12
C LEU A 283 -17.84 -0.03 -10.39
N ASN A 284 -17.37 -0.69 -11.45
CA ASN A 284 -18.13 -0.91 -12.68
C ASN A 284 -19.43 -1.70 -12.43
N ILE A 285 -19.43 -2.69 -11.52
CA ILE A 285 -20.64 -3.40 -11.08
C ILE A 285 -21.61 -2.43 -10.39
N LEU A 286 -21.07 -1.59 -9.49
CA LEU A 286 -21.86 -0.64 -8.70
C LEU A 286 -22.41 0.52 -9.52
N GLU A 287 -21.83 0.84 -10.69
CA GLU A 287 -22.31 1.92 -11.57
C GLU A 287 -23.74 1.70 -12.07
N ARG A 288 -24.24 0.47 -12.04
CA ARG A 288 -25.62 0.14 -12.38
C ARG A 288 -26.64 0.56 -11.33
N TYR A 289 -26.20 0.93 -10.14
CA TYR A 289 -27.05 1.24 -8.99
C TYR A 289 -26.89 2.71 -8.59
N ASP A 290 -27.99 3.41 -8.41
CA ASP A 290 -27.97 4.72 -7.77
C ASP A 290 -27.88 4.52 -6.25
N LEU A 291 -26.64 4.32 -5.77
CA LEU A 291 -26.37 3.94 -4.37
C LEU A 291 -26.95 4.95 -3.35
N LYS A 292 -27.17 6.21 -3.75
CA LYS A 292 -27.74 7.27 -2.89
C LYS A 292 -29.22 7.06 -2.57
N LYS A 293 -29.92 6.23 -3.34
CA LYS A 293 -31.34 5.93 -3.13
C LYS A 293 -31.60 4.81 -2.13
N TYR A 294 -30.58 4.06 -1.76
CA TYR A 294 -30.74 2.90 -0.89
C TYR A 294 -30.46 3.24 0.56
N GLU A 295 -31.20 2.59 1.46
CA GLU A 295 -30.87 2.55 2.88
C GLU A 295 -29.53 1.84 3.08
N ARG A 296 -28.83 2.13 4.19
CA ARG A 296 -27.47 1.68 4.41
C ARG A 296 -27.29 0.16 4.38
N ASP A 297 -28.28 -0.62 4.83
CA ASP A 297 -28.25 -2.09 4.77
C ASP A 297 -28.23 -2.62 3.33
N THR A 298 -29.06 -2.04 2.45
CA THR A 298 -29.09 -2.39 1.01
C THR A 298 -27.85 -1.86 0.29
N TYR A 299 -27.36 -0.67 0.62
CA TYR A 299 -26.05 -0.17 0.16
C TYR A 299 -24.93 -1.18 0.50
N ILE A 300 -24.84 -1.64 1.76
CA ILE A 300 -23.84 -2.62 2.19
C ILE A 300 -23.99 -3.93 1.43
N HIS A 301 -25.22 -4.41 1.26
CA HIS A 301 -25.52 -5.61 0.49
C HIS A 301 -24.98 -5.52 -0.93
N LEU A 302 -25.26 -4.45 -1.67
CA LEU A 302 -24.79 -4.26 -3.05
C LEU A 302 -23.28 -4.15 -3.16
N VAL A 303 -22.64 -3.41 -2.24
CA VAL A 303 -21.18 -3.29 -2.19
C VAL A 303 -20.54 -4.64 -1.89
N VAL A 304 -21.12 -5.44 -1.00
CA VAL A 304 -20.66 -6.80 -0.69
C VAL A 304 -20.83 -7.75 -1.89
N GLU A 305 -21.92 -7.64 -2.63
CA GLU A 305 -22.15 -8.44 -3.83
C GLU A 305 -21.12 -8.10 -4.94
N ALA A 306 -20.77 -6.83 -5.09
CA ALA A 306 -19.69 -6.41 -5.99
C ALA A 306 -18.32 -6.95 -5.51
N MET A 307 -17.99 -6.80 -4.22
CA MET A 307 -16.76 -7.37 -3.64
C MET A 307 -16.69 -8.88 -3.86
N ARG A 308 -17.78 -9.63 -3.62
CA ARG A 308 -17.85 -11.08 -3.78
C ARG A 308 -17.39 -11.53 -5.17
N ARG A 309 -17.83 -10.83 -6.21
CA ARG A 309 -17.51 -11.12 -7.61
C ARG A 309 -16.08 -10.74 -7.96
N ALA A 310 -15.67 -9.54 -7.61
CA ALA A 310 -14.32 -9.07 -7.86
C ALA A 310 -13.24 -9.94 -7.17
N TYR A 311 -13.50 -10.39 -5.94
CA TYR A 311 -12.58 -11.31 -5.25
C TYR A 311 -12.62 -12.74 -5.80
N ARG A 312 -13.74 -13.16 -6.38
CA ARG A 312 -13.81 -14.43 -7.09
C ARG A 312 -12.93 -14.39 -8.35
N ASP A 313 -13.05 -13.36 -9.15
CA ASP A 313 -12.25 -13.21 -10.38
C ASP A 313 -10.77 -13.00 -10.05
N ARG A 314 -10.47 -12.26 -8.98
CA ARG A 314 -9.11 -12.18 -8.42
C ARG A 314 -8.50 -13.56 -8.20
N ALA A 315 -9.23 -14.46 -7.58
CA ALA A 315 -8.71 -15.77 -7.20
C ALA A 315 -8.45 -16.68 -8.40
N ASP A 316 -9.17 -16.49 -9.49
CA ASP A 316 -9.12 -17.35 -10.68
C ASP A 316 -8.07 -16.87 -11.71
N TYR A 317 -8.01 -15.56 -11.95
CA TYR A 317 -7.32 -15.02 -13.10
C TYR A 317 -6.02 -14.27 -12.79
N LEU A 318 -5.80 -13.84 -11.53
CA LEU A 318 -4.75 -12.87 -11.26
C LEU A 318 -3.44 -13.51 -10.78
N GLY A 319 -2.34 -12.98 -11.27
CA GLY A 319 -0.97 -13.38 -10.99
C GLY A 319 0.00 -12.38 -11.60
N ASP A 320 1.28 -12.76 -11.65
CA ASP A 320 2.33 -11.96 -12.30
C ASP A 320 2.13 -11.95 -13.82
N PRO A 321 1.90 -10.76 -14.44
CA PRO A 321 1.63 -10.66 -15.87
C PRO A 321 2.84 -11.01 -16.75
N ASP A 322 4.05 -11.05 -16.18
CA ASP A 322 5.27 -11.45 -16.90
C ASP A 322 5.37 -12.98 -17.04
N PHE A 323 4.54 -13.74 -16.28
CA PHE A 323 4.51 -15.21 -16.26
C PHE A 323 3.18 -15.79 -16.73
N VAL A 324 2.07 -15.09 -16.54
CA VAL A 324 0.73 -15.57 -16.90
C VAL A 324 -0.05 -14.50 -17.65
N LYS A 325 -0.91 -14.94 -18.57
CA LYS A 325 -1.79 -14.01 -19.28
C LYS A 325 -2.96 -13.59 -18.37
N VAL A 326 -2.87 -12.40 -17.81
CA VAL A 326 -3.97 -11.80 -17.04
C VAL A 326 -4.93 -11.08 -18.01
N PRO A 327 -6.24 -11.38 -18.02
CA PRO A 327 -7.21 -10.76 -18.93
C PRO A 327 -7.66 -9.37 -18.45
N VAL A 328 -6.69 -8.44 -18.27
CA VAL A 328 -6.90 -7.11 -17.67
C VAL A 328 -8.04 -6.36 -18.35
N LYS A 329 -8.04 -6.31 -19.70
CA LYS A 329 -9.05 -5.56 -20.48
C LYS A 329 -10.47 -6.12 -20.30
N GLU A 330 -10.60 -7.43 -20.15
CA GLU A 330 -11.88 -8.09 -19.94
C GLU A 330 -12.40 -7.80 -18.54
N LEU A 331 -11.61 -8.08 -17.50
CA LEU A 331 -11.99 -7.91 -16.10
C LEU A 331 -12.30 -6.44 -15.74
N SER A 332 -11.63 -5.48 -16.36
CA SER A 332 -11.88 -4.05 -16.15
C SER A 332 -12.95 -3.46 -17.09
N SER A 333 -13.61 -4.28 -17.93
CA SER A 333 -14.62 -3.78 -18.88
C SER A 333 -15.99 -3.66 -18.24
N GLN A 334 -16.77 -2.66 -18.71
CA GLN A 334 -18.17 -2.52 -18.33
C GLN A 334 -19.01 -3.73 -18.76
N THR A 335 -18.71 -4.33 -19.90
CA THR A 335 -19.42 -5.53 -20.38
C THR A 335 -19.30 -6.71 -19.42
N HIS A 336 -18.10 -6.94 -18.87
CA HIS A 336 -17.89 -7.99 -17.87
C HIS A 336 -18.63 -7.66 -16.57
N ALA A 337 -18.53 -6.43 -16.09
CA ALA A 337 -19.23 -5.96 -14.91
C ALA A 337 -20.76 -6.05 -15.07
N ASP A 338 -21.29 -5.76 -16.24
CA ASP A 338 -22.72 -5.90 -16.56
C ASP A 338 -23.19 -7.35 -16.47
N LEU A 339 -22.38 -8.28 -16.97
CA LEU A 339 -22.66 -9.71 -16.84
C LEU A 339 -22.70 -10.14 -15.37
N LEU A 340 -21.71 -9.73 -14.58
CA LEU A 340 -21.65 -10.04 -13.16
C LEU A 340 -22.82 -9.41 -12.37
N ALA A 341 -23.13 -8.15 -12.66
CA ALA A 341 -24.24 -7.42 -12.03
C ALA A 341 -25.61 -8.03 -12.32
N SER A 342 -25.80 -8.63 -13.52
CA SER A 342 -27.08 -9.25 -13.91
C SER A 342 -27.51 -10.39 -12.98
N SER A 343 -26.61 -10.97 -12.21
CA SER A 343 -26.86 -12.05 -11.25
C SER A 343 -27.06 -11.55 -9.81
N ILE A 344 -27.03 -10.23 -9.57
CA ILE A 344 -27.25 -9.64 -8.25
C ILE A 344 -28.74 -9.42 -8.01
N SER A 345 -29.25 -9.93 -6.88
CA SER A 345 -30.59 -9.63 -6.37
C SER A 345 -30.50 -8.51 -5.33
N ASP A 346 -31.45 -7.58 -5.30
CA ASP A 346 -31.52 -6.51 -4.29
C ASP A 346 -31.91 -7.03 -2.90
N THR A 347 -32.53 -8.21 -2.85
CA THR A 347 -33.19 -8.75 -1.65
C THR A 347 -32.54 -10.01 -1.10
N GLU A 348 -31.69 -10.69 -1.88
CA GLU A 348 -31.09 -11.96 -1.51
C GLU A 348 -29.59 -11.99 -1.78
N ALA A 349 -28.80 -12.42 -0.80
CA ALA A 349 -27.38 -12.60 -0.95
C ALA A 349 -27.05 -13.78 -1.88
N THR A 350 -26.13 -13.58 -2.80
CA THR A 350 -25.60 -14.65 -3.65
C THR A 350 -24.73 -15.58 -2.80
N PRO A 351 -25.06 -16.88 -2.62
CA PRO A 351 -24.12 -17.80 -1.97
C PRO A 351 -22.83 -17.90 -2.78
N SER A 352 -21.66 -17.73 -2.15
CA SER A 352 -20.37 -17.88 -2.84
C SER A 352 -20.20 -19.24 -3.51
N SER A 353 -20.88 -20.26 -3.02
CA SER A 353 -20.92 -21.62 -3.60
C SER A 353 -21.68 -21.71 -4.92
N SER A 354 -22.55 -20.76 -5.23
CA SER A 354 -23.28 -20.71 -6.51
C SER A 354 -22.46 -20.03 -7.62
N LEU A 355 -21.40 -19.30 -7.25
CA LEU A 355 -20.41 -18.81 -8.20
C LEU A 355 -19.42 -19.93 -8.54
N PRO A 356 -18.77 -19.92 -9.71
CA PRO A 356 -17.75 -20.89 -10.07
C PRO A 356 -16.70 -21.03 -8.96
N GLN A 357 -16.49 -22.25 -8.47
CA GLN A 357 -15.82 -22.49 -7.17
C GLN A 357 -14.30 -22.53 -7.23
N ILE A 358 -13.68 -21.94 -6.20
CA ILE A 358 -12.25 -22.04 -5.86
C ILE A 358 -12.16 -22.24 -4.32
N GLY A 359 -11.30 -23.14 -3.82
CA GLY A 359 -11.27 -23.57 -2.40
C GLY A 359 -10.75 -22.56 -1.36
N SER A 360 -11.08 -22.72 -0.07
CA SER A 360 -11.01 -21.69 0.99
C SER A 360 -10.32 -22.03 2.32
N ARG A 361 -9.79 -21.05 3.08
CA ARG A 361 -9.97 -20.61 4.50
C ARG A 361 -8.94 -19.56 5.00
N PRO A 362 -9.23 -18.68 6.04
CA PRO A 362 -8.60 -17.37 6.20
C PRO A 362 -7.67 -17.14 7.40
N LYS A 363 -6.77 -16.13 7.36
CA LYS A 363 -6.47 -14.99 8.27
C LYS A 363 -5.02 -14.46 8.21
N GLY A 364 -4.83 -13.12 8.21
CA GLY A 364 -3.56 -12.41 8.44
C GLY A 364 -3.62 -10.92 8.01
N THR A 365 -2.77 -10.04 8.54
CA THR A 365 -2.72 -8.60 8.23
C THR A 365 -1.31 -8.08 8.48
N ASP A 366 -0.67 -7.36 7.53
CA ASP A 366 0.03 -6.08 7.77
C ASP A 366 0.88 -5.63 6.57
N THR A 367 0.91 -4.32 6.36
CA THR A 367 1.50 -3.57 5.26
C THR A 367 1.59 -2.13 5.75
N THR A 368 2.26 -1.20 5.06
CA THR A 368 2.20 0.23 5.34
C THR A 368 1.82 1.02 4.09
N HIS A 369 1.30 2.24 4.28
CA HIS A 369 0.94 3.13 3.18
C HIS A 369 1.31 4.58 3.51
N PHE A 370 1.63 5.37 2.45
CA PHE A 370 1.75 6.82 2.53
C PHE A 370 1.29 7.52 1.25
N SER A 371 0.83 8.75 1.42
CA SER A 371 0.40 9.68 0.37
C SER A 371 1.17 10.99 0.46
N ILE A 372 1.60 11.54 -0.68
CA ILE A 372 2.39 12.78 -0.75
C ILE A 372 1.93 13.63 -1.93
N VAL A 373 1.90 14.96 -1.74
CA VAL A 373 1.83 15.97 -2.80
C VAL A 373 2.84 17.09 -2.51
N ASP A 374 3.49 17.59 -3.54
CA ASP A 374 4.34 18.78 -3.45
C ASP A 374 3.68 20.02 -4.07
N ARG A 375 4.27 21.19 -3.84
CA ARG A 375 3.79 22.48 -4.36
C ARG A 375 3.73 22.59 -5.88
N LEU A 376 4.41 21.70 -6.59
CA LEU A 376 4.39 21.62 -8.05
C LEU A 376 3.25 20.75 -8.58
N GLY A 377 2.56 20.03 -7.69
CA GLY A 377 1.47 19.10 -8.03
C GLY A 377 1.95 17.68 -8.35
N ASN A 378 3.23 17.35 -8.14
CA ASN A 378 3.68 15.96 -8.20
C ASN A 378 3.04 15.17 -7.06
N ARG A 379 2.61 13.94 -7.33
CA ARG A 379 1.87 13.11 -6.39
C ARG A 379 2.47 11.72 -6.29
N VAL A 380 2.50 11.18 -5.07
CA VAL A 380 2.88 9.80 -4.80
C VAL A 380 1.85 9.14 -3.90
N SER A 381 1.37 7.97 -4.30
CA SER A 381 0.62 7.03 -3.48
C SER A 381 1.42 5.74 -3.44
N ALA A 382 1.92 5.32 -2.28
CA ALA A 382 2.80 4.17 -2.19
C ALA A 382 2.40 3.22 -1.07
N THR A 383 2.41 1.93 -1.39
CA THR A 383 2.13 0.85 -0.44
C THR A 383 3.31 -0.10 -0.41
N LEU A 384 3.88 -0.30 0.79
CA LEU A 384 5.08 -1.09 1.03
C LEU A 384 4.77 -2.25 1.97
N SER A 385 5.52 -3.33 1.85
CA SER A 385 5.28 -4.55 2.64
C SER A 385 6.55 -5.33 2.92
N ILE A 386 6.48 -6.14 3.98
CA ILE A 386 7.28 -7.33 4.25
C ILE A 386 6.35 -8.53 4.50
N ASN A 387 5.10 -8.43 4.06
CA ASN A 387 3.94 -9.32 4.19
C ASN A 387 3.32 -9.31 5.59
N ILE A 388 3.78 -10.10 6.55
CA ILE A 388 3.23 -10.09 7.93
C ILE A 388 4.15 -9.35 8.90
N PRO A 389 3.70 -9.05 10.15
CA PRO A 389 4.53 -8.35 11.12
C PRO A 389 5.91 -8.98 11.29
N PHE A 390 6.97 -8.16 11.16
CA PHE A 390 8.37 -8.59 11.20
C PHE A 390 8.75 -9.65 10.13
N GLY A 391 8.00 -9.74 9.04
CA GLY A 391 8.29 -10.59 7.89
C GLY A 391 8.58 -12.05 8.27
N ALA A 392 9.69 -12.57 7.75
CA ALA A 392 10.19 -13.92 8.06
C ALA A 392 10.70 -14.07 9.51
N ALA A 393 10.68 -13.01 10.32
CA ALA A 393 11.19 -12.91 11.69
C ALA A 393 12.72 -13.15 11.80
N ILE A 394 13.45 -12.96 10.70
CA ILE A 394 14.91 -13.04 10.66
C ILE A 394 15.52 -11.77 10.08
N THR A 395 16.71 -11.43 10.53
CA THR A 395 17.57 -10.42 9.88
C THR A 395 18.75 -11.10 9.22
N ALA A 396 19.19 -10.60 8.06
CA ALA A 396 20.48 -11.03 7.50
C ALA A 396 21.60 -10.58 8.44
N GLU A 397 22.39 -11.54 8.95
CA GLU A 397 23.34 -11.33 10.05
C GLU A 397 24.32 -10.20 9.74
N GLY A 398 24.48 -9.27 10.70
CA GLY A 398 25.38 -8.12 10.64
C GLY A 398 25.06 -7.12 9.54
N THR A 399 23.84 -7.12 8.98
CA THR A 399 23.35 -6.11 8.05
C THR A 399 22.17 -5.32 8.60
N GLY A 400 21.49 -5.84 9.63
CA GLY A 400 20.27 -5.27 10.17
C GLY A 400 19.06 -5.35 9.24
N VAL A 401 19.19 -5.96 8.07
CA VAL A 401 18.10 -6.09 7.08
C VAL A 401 17.11 -7.15 7.54
N LEU A 402 15.94 -6.71 8.00
CA LEU A 402 14.81 -7.59 8.29
C LEU A 402 14.22 -8.12 6.99
N LEU A 403 14.14 -9.45 6.85
CA LEU A 403 13.69 -10.09 5.62
C LEU A 403 12.17 -10.26 5.59
N ASN A 404 11.60 -10.05 4.42
CA ASN A 404 10.20 -10.29 4.14
C ASN A 404 9.84 -11.78 4.21
N ASN A 405 8.56 -12.09 4.26
CA ASN A 405 8.04 -13.44 4.01
C ASN A 405 6.99 -13.44 2.89
N GLU A 406 7.29 -12.71 1.84
CA GLU A 406 6.41 -12.47 0.71
C GLU A 406 6.15 -13.72 -0.15
N MET A 407 6.96 -14.76 0.02
CA MET A 407 6.74 -16.06 -0.61
C MET A 407 5.40 -16.72 -0.18
N ASP A 408 4.84 -16.35 0.98
CA ASP A 408 3.51 -16.83 1.43
C ASP A 408 2.35 -16.28 0.59
N ASP A 409 2.57 -15.20 -0.15
CA ASP A 409 1.56 -14.62 -1.05
C ASP A 409 1.37 -15.43 -2.34
N PHE A 410 2.26 -16.37 -2.66
CA PHE A 410 2.02 -17.34 -3.71
C PHE A 410 0.98 -18.40 -3.31
N SER A 411 0.38 -19.01 -4.32
CA SER A 411 -0.42 -20.23 -4.16
C SER A 411 0.52 -21.43 -4.04
N ALA A 412 0.91 -21.78 -2.80
CA ALA A 412 1.83 -22.90 -2.54
C ALA A 412 1.24 -24.27 -2.95
N LYS A 413 -0.08 -24.38 -2.95
CA LYS A 413 -0.86 -25.49 -3.49
C LYS A 413 -2.17 -24.89 -4.00
N PRO A 414 -2.63 -25.20 -5.22
CA PRO A 414 -3.89 -24.67 -5.75
C PRO A 414 -5.01 -24.82 -4.74
N PHE A 415 -5.79 -23.74 -4.57
CA PHE A 415 -6.93 -23.67 -3.65
C PHE A 415 -6.59 -23.77 -2.15
N THR A 416 -5.32 -23.79 -1.77
CA THR A 416 -4.89 -23.66 -0.38
C THR A 416 -4.72 -22.17 -0.05
N PRO A 417 -5.37 -21.65 1.00
CA PRO A 417 -5.29 -20.23 1.34
C PRO A 417 -3.94 -19.86 1.95
N ASN A 418 -3.43 -18.67 1.59
CA ASN A 418 -2.28 -18.06 2.25
C ASN A 418 -2.65 -17.53 3.65
N THR A 419 -1.72 -16.80 4.30
CA THR A 419 -1.96 -16.25 5.65
C THR A 419 -3.09 -15.21 5.68
N TYR A 420 -3.42 -14.57 4.55
CA TYR A 420 -4.54 -13.63 4.42
C TYR A 420 -5.88 -14.31 4.12
N GLY A 421 -5.88 -15.63 3.97
CA GLY A 421 -7.06 -16.41 3.59
C GLY A 421 -7.46 -16.24 2.13
N LEU A 422 -6.60 -15.62 1.34
CA LEU A 422 -6.78 -15.55 -0.10
C LEU A 422 -6.47 -16.91 -0.73
N VAL A 423 -7.38 -17.36 -1.55
CA VAL A 423 -7.16 -18.52 -2.40
C VAL A 423 -6.65 -18.06 -3.77
N GLY A 424 -5.90 -18.89 -4.44
CA GLY A 424 -5.42 -18.65 -5.79
C GLY A 424 -5.33 -19.94 -6.57
N ALA A 425 -5.50 -19.81 -7.87
CA ALA A 425 -5.29 -20.88 -8.85
C ALA A 425 -3.82 -20.94 -9.29
N ASP A 426 -3.55 -21.71 -10.34
CA ASP A 426 -2.23 -21.89 -10.93
C ASP A 426 -1.61 -20.56 -11.43
N ALA A 427 -2.45 -19.55 -11.74
CA ALA A 427 -1.98 -18.23 -12.14
C ALA A 427 -0.99 -17.61 -11.13
N ASN A 428 -1.18 -17.86 -9.83
CA ASN A 428 -0.27 -17.41 -8.77
C ASN A 428 0.59 -18.52 -8.17
N ALA A 429 0.84 -19.64 -8.87
CA ALA A 429 1.76 -20.68 -8.42
C ALA A 429 3.21 -20.16 -8.37
N ILE A 430 4.01 -20.72 -7.45
CA ILE A 430 5.44 -20.37 -7.30
C ILE A 430 6.21 -20.75 -8.56
N ALA A 431 7.01 -19.82 -9.07
CA ALA A 431 8.00 -20.05 -10.10
C ALA A 431 9.26 -19.21 -9.84
N PRO A 432 10.45 -19.64 -10.29
CA PRO A 432 11.68 -18.85 -10.16
C PRO A 432 11.51 -17.44 -10.74
N ARG A 433 11.95 -16.41 -10.01
CA ARG A 433 11.91 -14.99 -10.40
C ARG A 433 10.50 -14.39 -10.62
N LYS A 434 9.46 -15.14 -10.32
CA LYS A 434 8.08 -14.66 -10.38
C LYS A 434 7.78 -13.78 -9.16
N ARG A 435 6.94 -12.77 -9.35
CA ARG A 435 6.44 -11.90 -8.29
C ARG A 435 5.14 -12.46 -7.71
N PRO A 436 5.00 -12.53 -6.39
CA PRO A 436 3.76 -12.99 -5.79
C PRO A 436 2.64 -11.97 -5.98
N LEU A 437 1.42 -12.47 -6.18
CA LEU A 437 0.23 -11.63 -6.33
C LEU A 437 0.00 -10.80 -5.06
N SER A 438 -0.20 -9.50 -5.23
CA SER A 438 -0.46 -8.54 -4.16
C SER A 438 -1.93 -8.10 -4.12
N SER A 439 -2.33 -7.50 -2.98
CA SER A 439 -3.59 -6.74 -2.84
C SER A 439 -3.35 -5.25 -2.57
N MET A 440 -2.11 -4.76 -2.62
CA MET A 440 -1.77 -3.36 -2.42
C MET A 440 -2.40 -2.47 -3.52
N THR A 441 -3.14 -1.44 -3.14
CA THR A 441 -3.99 -0.64 -4.03
C THR A 441 -3.70 0.85 -3.86
N PRO A 442 -2.45 1.31 -4.10
CA PRO A 442 -2.22 2.75 -4.18
C PRO A 442 -3.07 3.34 -5.32
N THR A 443 -3.77 4.45 -5.04
CA THR A 443 -4.82 4.97 -5.93
C THR A 443 -4.84 6.48 -5.96
N PHE A 444 -5.08 7.06 -7.15
CA PHE A 444 -5.52 8.42 -7.36
C PHE A 444 -6.97 8.42 -7.84
N LEU A 445 -7.76 9.34 -7.31
CA LEU A 445 -9.10 9.67 -7.80
C LEU A 445 -9.09 11.10 -8.30
N GLU A 446 -9.49 11.33 -9.55
CA GLU A 446 -9.52 12.65 -10.17
C GLU A 446 -10.96 13.00 -10.56
N GLY A 447 -11.68 13.67 -9.64
CA GLY A 447 -13.01 14.21 -9.88
C GLY A 447 -12.97 15.55 -10.63
N THR A 448 -14.15 16.15 -10.86
CA THR A 448 -14.29 17.47 -11.48
C THR A 448 -13.59 18.55 -10.66
N ASP A 449 -13.84 18.57 -9.35
CA ASP A 449 -13.46 19.64 -8.44
C ASP A 449 -12.30 19.26 -7.53
N ARG A 450 -12.09 17.95 -7.27
CA ARG A 450 -11.12 17.46 -6.29
C ARG A 450 -10.29 16.29 -6.82
N ILE A 451 -9.08 16.12 -6.24
CA ILE A 451 -8.21 14.97 -6.46
C ILE A 451 -7.93 14.31 -5.11
N ALA A 452 -8.06 12.98 -5.01
CA ALA A 452 -7.59 12.24 -3.85
C ALA A 452 -6.36 11.38 -4.18
N ILE A 453 -5.43 11.34 -3.22
CA ILE A 453 -4.26 10.45 -3.18
C ILE A 453 -4.47 9.56 -1.98
N MET A 454 -4.59 8.24 -2.17
CA MET A 454 -5.00 7.38 -1.08
C MET A 454 -4.54 5.94 -1.16
N GLY A 455 -4.53 5.27 -0.02
CA GLY A 455 -4.33 3.85 0.14
C GLY A 455 -4.22 3.44 1.60
N THR A 456 -4.06 2.16 1.85
CA THR A 456 -4.07 1.59 3.21
C THR A 456 -3.33 0.27 3.27
N PRO A 457 -2.72 -0.10 4.41
CA PRO A 457 -2.36 -1.48 4.70
C PRO A 457 -3.58 -2.34 5.05
N GLY A 458 -3.42 -3.68 5.02
CA GLY A 458 -4.47 -4.55 5.52
C GLY A 458 -4.63 -5.90 4.82
N GLY A 459 -3.64 -6.33 4.04
CA GLY A 459 -3.68 -7.60 3.30
C GLY A 459 -4.88 -7.65 2.35
N SER A 460 -5.66 -8.72 2.39
CA SER A 460 -6.86 -8.86 1.54
C SER A 460 -7.88 -7.74 1.71
N ARG A 461 -7.94 -7.07 2.86
CA ARG A 461 -8.90 -6.00 3.15
C ARG A 461 -8.56 -4.66 2.51
N ILE A 462 -7.35 -4.50 1.97
CA ILE A 462 -6.92 -3.26 1.31
C ILE A 462 -7.93 -2.84 0.24
N ILE A 463 -8.29 -3.74 -0.65
CA ILE A 463 -9.20 -3.47 -1.78
C ILE A 463 -10.55 -2.96 -1.31
N SER A 464 -11.16 -3.63 -0.31
CA SER A 464 -12.47 -3.21 0.21
C SER A 464 -12.41 -1.87 0.96
N MET A 465 -11.32 -1.58 1.67
CA MET A 465 -11.13 -0.29 2.33
C MET A 465 -10.94 0.84 1.32
N VAL A 466 -10.15 0.61 0.28
CA VAL A 466 -9.97 1.58 -0.83
C VAL A 466 -11.29 1.78 -1.58
N LEU A 467 -12.06 0.71 -1.82
CA LEU A 467 -13.40 0.81 -2.46
C LEU A 467 -14.35 1.68 -1.63
N ILE A 468 -14.48 1.43 -0.33
CA ILE A 468 -15.34 2.22 0.56
C ILE A 468 -14.89 3.69 0.57
N SER A 469 -13.60 3.94 0.72
CA SER A 469 -13.06 5.30 0.74
C SER A 469 -13.21 6.01 -0.62
N ALA A 470 -13.14 5.28 -1.73
CA ALA A 470 -13.42 5.84 -3.06
C ALA A 470 -14.89 6.26 -3.20
N LEU A 471 -15.83 5.43 -2.70
CA LEU A 471 -17.25 5.79 -2.67
C LEU A 471 -17.52 6.98 -1.75
N ASP A 472 -16.83 7.08 -0.61
CA ASP A 472 -16.91 8.24 0.29
C ASP A 472 -16.42 9.52 -0.41
N PHE A 473 -15.27 9.49 -1.08
CA PHE A 473 -14.76 10.61 -1.88
C PHE A 473 -15.75 11.07 -2.97
N ILE A 474 -16.32 10.12 -3.71
CA ILE A 474 -17.30 10.38 -4.76
C ILE A 474 -18.58 11.01 -4.20
N ASN A 475 -18.92 10.70 -2.95
CA ASN A 475 -20.03 11.31 -2.23
C ASN A 475 -19.69 12.65 -1.55
N GLY A 476 -18.48 13.16 -1.71
CA GLY A 476 -18.08 14.47 -1.22
C GLY A 476 -17.44 14.45 0.18
N ALA A 477 -17.09 13.29 0.72
CA ALA A 477 -16.46 13.20 2.04
C ALA A 477 -15.09 13.90 2.09
N GLU A 478 -14.77 14.45 3.25
CA GLU A 478 -13.47 15.04 3.56
C GLU A 478 -12.46 13.95 4.00
N PRO A 479 -11.13 14.19 3.90
CA PRO A 479 -10.11 13.20 4.23
C PRO A 479 -10.32 12.51 5.57
N ILE A 480 -10.69 13.27 6.62
CA ILE A 480 -10.91 12.72 7.95
C ILE A 480 -12.12 11.76 7.99
N GLU A 481 -13.15 12.03 7.22
CA GLU A 481 -14.32 11.17 7.11
C GLU A 481 -13.95 9.89 6.35
N MET A 482 -13.21 10.00 5.23
CA MET A 482 -12.74 8.89 4.41
C MET A 482 -11.90 7.90 5.23
N VAL A 483 -10.96 8.39 6.07
CA VAL A 483 -10.11 7.50 6.89
C VAL A 483 -10.86 6.93 8.09
N SER A 484 -11.92 7.60 8.57
CA SER A 484 -12.68 7.23 9.78
C SER A 484 -13.88 6.34 9.50
N SER A 485 -14.30 6.21 8.24
CA SER A 485 -15.47 5.41 7.84
C SER A 485 -15.45 4.00 8.40
N LYS A 486 -16.60 3.54 8.90
CA LYS A 486 -16.77 2.18 9.42
C LYS A 486 -16.63 1.16 8.31
N ARG A 487 -15.85 0.13 8.56
CA ARG A 487 -15.40 -0.83 7.55
C ARG A 487 -16.16 -2.13 7.62
N PHE A 488 -16.49 -2.64 6.44
CA PHE A 488 -16.95 -3.99 6.20
C PHE A 488 -16.20 -4.60 5.02
N HIS A 489 -16.15 -5.92 4.95
CA HIS A 489 -15.31 -6.64 4.01
C HIS A 489 -15.94 -7.99 3.65
N HIS A 490 -15.87 -8.32 2.36
CA HIS A 490 -16.15 -9.65 1.83
C HIS A 490 -15.10 -10.01 0.78
N GLN A 491 -14.58 -11.23 0.82
CA GLN A 491 -13.49 -11.65 -0.08
C GLN A 491 -13.80 -12.96 -0.83
N TYR A 492 -15.08 -13.16 -1.23
CA TYR A 492 -15.59 -14.37 -1.86
C TYR A 492 -15.62 -15.55 -0.87
N LEU A 493 -14.48 -16.00 -0.40
CA LEU A 493 -14.32 -17.04 0.60
C LEU A 493 -13.41 -16.57 1.75
N PRO A 494 -13.77 -16.87 3.02
CA PRO A 494 -15.03 -17.51 3.44
C PRO A 494 -16.25 -16.61 3.14
N ASP A 495 -17.38 -17.24 2.82
CA ASP A 495 -18.63 -16.58 2.48
C ASP A 495 -19.28 -15.94 3.71
N GLN A 496 -18.76 -14.79 4.11
CA GLN A 496 -19.26 -14.01 5.24
C GLN A 496 -18.81 -12.55 5.15
N ILE A 497 -19.63 -11.63 5.66
CA ILE A 497 -19.29 -10.22 5.84
C ILE A 497 -18.52 -10.08 7.15
N TYR A 498 -17.28 -9.60 7.09
CA TYR A 498 -16.55 -9.12 8.26
C TYR A 498 -16.82 -7.64 8.43
N PHE A 499 -17.07 -7.18 9.66
CA PHE A 499 -17.26 -5.76 9.95
C PHE A 499 -16.58 -5.37 11.26
N GLU A 500 -16.20 -4.11 11.38
CA GLU A 500 -15.58 -3.55 12.58
C GLU A 500 -16.57 -3.49 13.74
N LYS A 501 -16.06 -3.42 14.97
CA LYS A 501 -16.88 -3.15 16.15
C LYS A 501 -17.70 -1.87 15.91
N ASP A 502 -18.99 -1.97 16.19
CA ASP A 502 -19.97 -0.90 15.93
C ASP A 502 -20.03 -0.47 14.44
N GLY A 503 -19.57 -1.32 13.52
CA GLY A 503 -19.61 -1.07 12.08
C GLY A 503 -20.99 -1.26 11.45
N LEU A 504 -21.82 -2.10 12.06
CA LEU A 504 -23.21 -2.35 11.70
C LEU A 504 -24.10 -2.20 12.93
N THR A 505 -25.21 -1.49 12.78
CA THR A 505 -26.28 -1.44 13.79
C THR A 505 -27.00 -2.78 13.90
N SER A 506 -27.70 -3.03 15.00
CA SER A 506 -28.50 -4.27 15.17
C SER A 506 -29.56 -4.43 14.07
N SER A 507 -30.19 -3.35 13.63
CA SER A 507 -31.17 -3.36 12.54
C SER A 507 -30.53 -3.74 11.20
N GLU A 508 -29.36 -3.20 10.88
CA GLU A 508 -28.60 -3.56 9.66
C GLU A 508 -28.15 -5.02 9.69
N GLN A 509 -27.69 -5.51 10.84
CA GLN A 509 -27.32 -6.92 11.02
C GLN A 509 -28.52 -7.86 10.80
N GLU A 510 -29.69 -7.50 11.35
CA GLU A 510 -30.92 -8.26 11.15
C GLU A 510 -31.34 -8.27 9.68
N SER A 511 -31.34 -7.11 9.03
CA SER A 511 -31.68 -6.99 7.61
C SER A 511 -30.74 -7.77 6.70
N LEU A 512 -29.42 -7.62 6.88
CA LEU A 512 -28.43 -8.37 6.11
C LEU A 512 -28.52 -9.89 6.34
N SER A 513 -28.80 -10.31 7.56
CA SER A 513 -29.02 -11.73 7.88
C SER A 513 -30.30 -12.27 7.21
N LYS A 514 -31.39 -11.50 7.14
CA LYS A 514 -32.61 -11.87 6.41
C LYS A 514 -32.38 -11.99 4.91
N LYS A 515 -31.47 -11.17 4.34
CA LYS A 515 -31.02 -11.31 2.94
C LYS A 515 -30.14 -12.56 2.72
N GLY A 516 -29.71 -13.27 3.77
CA GLY A 516 -28.91 -14.51 3.69
C GLY A 516 -27.40 -14.31 3.91
N HIS A 517 -26.95 -13.11 4.26
CA HIS A 517 -25.55 -12.92 4.60
C HIS A 517 -25.18 -13.53 5.95
N LYS A 518 -24.02 -14.18 6.00
CA LYS A 518 -23.38 -14.56 7.26
C LYS A 518 -22.54 -13.38 7.74
N LEU A 519 -22.74 -12.99 8.99
CA LEU A 519 -22.07 -11.83 9.59
C LEU A 519 -21.03 -12.25 10.62
N LYS A 520 -19.90 -11.54 10.65
CA LYS A 520 -18.86 -11.76 11.65
C LYS A 520 -18.24 -10.42 12.06
N GLU A 521 -18.50 -10.02 13.30
CA GLU A 521 -17.79 -8.90 13.88
C GLU A 521 -16.30 -9.23 14.02
N SER A 522 -15.46 -8.31 13.56
CA SER A 522 -14.03 -8.35 13.76
C SER A 522 -13.74 -7.93 15.21
N GLY A 523 -13.15 -8.76 16.03
CA GLY A 523 -12.82 -8.39 17.41
C GLY A 523 -11.87 -7.18 17.56
N ARG A 524 -11.55 -6.49 16.44
CA ARG A 524 -10.70 -5.29 16.36
C ARG A 524 -11.06 -4.45 15.14
N ASN A 525 -10.77 -3.15 15.22
CA ASN A 525 -10.69 -2.28 14.05
C ASN A 525 -9.44 -2.61 13.23
N TYR A 526 -9.45 -2.31 11.93
CA TYR A 526 -8.37 -2.68 11.02
C TYR A 526 -8.11 -1.61 9.95
N GLY A 527 -6.90 -1.63 9.39
CA GLY A 527 -6.40 -0.67 8.42
C GLY A 527 -5.60 0.46 9.09
N ASN A 528 -5.00 1.29 8.27
CA ASN A 528 -4.24 2.50 8.62
C ASN A 528 -4.14 3.36 7.36
N MET A 529 -5.29 3.89 6.92
CA MET A 529 -5.43 4.62 5.66
C MET A 529 -4.76 5.98 5.75
N GLN A 530 -4.14 6.40 4.64
CA GLN A 530 -3.55 7.73 4.49
C GLN A 530 -4.17 8.39 3.27
N VAL A 531 -4.76 9.57 3.46
CA VAL A 531 -5.50 10.28 2.42
C VAL A 531 -5.04 11.73 2.36
N ILE A 532 -4.85 12.22 1.14
CA ILE A 532 -4.70 13.65 0.82
C ILE A 532 -5.75 13.99 -0.21
N VAL A 533 -6.45 15.09 -0.05
CA VAL A 533 -7.38 15.65 -1.03
C VAL A 533 -6.91 17.05 -1.42
N ILE A 534 -6.94 17.32 -2.71
CA ILE A 534 -6.58 18.61 -3.31
C ILE A 534 -7.86 19.19 -3.92
N ASP A 535 -8.23 20.40 -3.54
CA ASP A 535 -9.26 21.18 -4.22
C ASP A 535 -8.66 21.81 -5.49
N LYS A 536 -9.32 21.63 -6.64
CA LYS A 536 -8.83 22.15 -7.92
C LYS A 536 -9.15 23.63 -8.13
N ALA A 537 -10.09 24.17 -7.37
CA ALA A 537 -10.54 25.55 -7.54
C ALA A 537 -9.52 26.55 -7.02
N ASP A 538 -8.89 26.25 -5.87
CA ASP A 538 -7.95 27.14 -5.19
C ASP A 538 -6.58 26.49 -4.91
N GLY A 539 -6.44 25.18 -5.17
CA GLY A 539 -5.22 24.44 -4.91
C GLY A 539 -4.99 24.09 -3.43
N SER A 540 -5.99 24.33 -2.57
CA SER A 540 -5.90 23.96 -1.16
C SER A 540 -5.79 22.45 -0.98
N VAL A 541 -5.09 22.03 0.08
CA VAL A 541 -4.82 20.64 0.37
C VAL A 541 -5.32 20.31 1.77
N ASP A 542 -6.05 19.22 1.91
CA ASP A 542 -6.38 18.63 3.21
C ASP A 542 -5.85 17.19 3.27
N ALA A 543 -5.43 16.76 4.48
CA ALA A 543 -4.79 15.47 4.66
C ALA A 543 -5.19 14.83 5.98
N ALA A 544 -5.43 13.53 5.97
CA ALA A 544 -5.75 12.77 7.16
C ALA A 544 -5.03 11.42 7.22
N SER A 545 -4.62 11.05 8.43
CA SER A 545 -4.16 9.71 8.80
C SER A 545 -5.25 9.00 9.60
N ASP A 546 -5.38 7.71 9.39
CA ASP A 546 -6.38 6.84 10.03
C ASP A 546 -6.26 6.86 11.56
N PRO A 547 -7.33 7.20 12.29
CA PRO A 547 -7.31 7.21 13.76
C PRO A 547 -7.14 5.83 14.41
N ARG A 548 -7.16 4.75 13.62
CA ARG A 548 -6.89 3.37 14.10
C ARG A 548 -5.40 3.06 14.20
N GLY A 549 -4.55 3.86 13.53
CA GLY A 549 -3.11 3.75 13.53
C GLY A 549 -2.42 4.78 14.42
N GLU A 550 -1.10 4.82 14.35
CA GLU A 550 -0.23 5.80 15.00
C GLU A 550 0.28 6.86 14.01
N GLY A 551 -0.28 6.86 12.78
CA GLY A 551 0.12 7.74 11.70
C GLY A 551 -0.18 9.22 11.94
N SER A 552 0.36 10.05 11.07
CA SER A 552 0.08 11.48 11.06
C SER A 552 0.03 12.05 9.65
N SER A 553 -0.61 13.19 9.51
CA SER A 553 -0.59 14.01 8.30
C SER A 553 -0.13 15.41 8.63
N VAL A 554 0.46 16.09 7.67
CA VAL A 554 0.89 17.48 7.75
C VAL A 554 0.69 18.18 6.40
N VAL A 555 0.17 19.40 6.46
CA VAL A 555 -0.04 20.31 5.32
C VAL A 555 0.66 21.63 5.63
N TRP A 556 1.33 22.26 4.65
CA TRP A 556 2.01 23.56 4.86
C TRP A 556 2.32 24.28 3.55
#